data_47bbadd5471b3d8a093c7c4b340428aa
#
_entry.id   47bbadd5471b3d8a093c7c4b340428aa
#
_cell.length_a   1.000
_cell.length_b   1.000
_cell.length_c   1.000
_cell.angle_alpha   90.00
_cell.angle_beta   90.00
_cell.angle_gamma   90.00
#
_symmetry.space_group_name_H-M   'P 1'
#
loop_
_entity.id
_entity.type
_entity.pdbx_description
1 polymer ?
#
loop_
_entity_poly.entity_id
_entity_poly.type
_entity_poly.pdbx_seq_one_letter_code
_entity_poly.pdbx_strand_id
1 'polypeptide(L)'
;MLESLIYMARNAVGRVNEMSEDIDWDSLTFSLTPTDTMYLTETSADDPWMPGSLRPYGPIPMSPAAGVINYGQGLFEGMKAFRTSKGRVVFFRPEENARRMQRGADRLKMPPVPESVFIDAVE
;
A
#
# COMPACT_ATOMS: atom_id res chain seq x y z
N MET A 1 3.66 -22.46 3.49
CA MET A 1 2.55 -21.54 3.18
C MET A 1 3.14 -20.16 3.03
N LEU A 2 3.17 -19.64 1.81
CA LEU A 2 3.66 -18.28 1.52
C LEU A 2 2.46 -17.33 1.62
N GLU A 3 2.39 -16.59 2.70
CA GLU A 3 1.40 -15.54 2.87
C GLU A 3 2.02 -14.22 2.41
N SER A 4 1.38 -13.54 1.50
CA SER A 4 1.78 -12.20 1.04
C SER A 4 0.80 -11.17 1.56
N LEU A 5 1.34 -10.16 2.21
CA LEU A 5 0.61 -9.05 2.81
C LEU A 5 0.98 -7.77 2.06
N ILE A 6 -0.02 -7.05 1.59
CA ILE A 6 0.16 -5.70 1.06
C ILE A 6 -0.36 -4.70 2.07
N TYR A 7 0.52 -3.80 2.40
CA TYR A 7 0.21 -2.62 3.18
C TYR A 7 0.32 -1.38 2.30
N MET A 8 -0.74 -0.61 2.22
CA MET A 8 -0.75 0.72 1.64
C MET A 8 -1.31 1.71 2.66
N ALA A 9 -0.55 2.75 2.95
CA ALA A 9 -1.06 3.86 3.72
C ALA A 9 -2.01 4.69 2.83
N ARG A 10 -3.26 4.75 3.20
CA ARG A 10 -4.28 5.53 2.50
C ARG A 10 -4.78 6.66 3.39
N ASN A 11 -4.65 7.89 2.90
CA ASN A 11 -5.46 8.97 3.40
C ASN A 11 -6.83 8.87 2.74
N ALA A 12 -7.85 8.45 3.50
CA ALA A 12 -9.20 8.30 3.00
C ALA A 12 -9.71 9.66 2.46
N VAL A 13 -9.96 9.72 1.18
CA VAL A 13 -10.39 10.92 0.45
C VAL A 13 -11.70 11.54 1.01
N GLY A 14 -12.46 10.81 1.82
CA GLY A 14 -13.72 11.25 2.42
C GLY A 14 -13.61 11.99 3.76
N ARG A 15 -12.43 12.03 4.41
CA ARG A 15 -12.19 12.75 5.68
C ARG A 15 -10.98 13.68 5.63
N VAL A 16 -10.58 14.10 4.46
CA VAL A 16 -9.37 14.92 4.22
C VAL A 16 -9.44 16.29 4.91
N ASN A 17 -10.61 16.70 5.39
CA ASN A 17 -10.77 18.05 5.95
C ASN A 17 -10.39 18.19 7.44
N GLU A 18 -10.32 17.11 8.21
CA GLU A 18 -10.04 17.23 9.64
C GLU A 18 -8.63 16.81 10.07
N MET A 19 -7.89 16.07 9.20
CA MET A 19 -6.56 15.55 9.53
C MET A 19 -5.41 16.17 8.74
N SER A 20 -5.68 16.81 7.61
CA SER A 20 -4.64 17.49 6.84
C SER A 20 -4.13 18.78 7.50
N GLU A 21 -4.77 19.24 8.59
CA GLU A 21 -4.35 20.45 9.29
C GLU A 21 -3.09 20.25 10.15
N ASP A 22 -2.81 19.00 10.56
CA ASP A 22 -1.65 18.69 11.42
C ASP A 22 -0.41 18.17 10.66
N ILE A 23 -0.50 17.93 9.36
CA ILE A 23 0.64 17.48 8.55
C ILE A 23 1.35 18.68 7.92
N ASP A 24 2.56 18.96 8.37
CA ASP A 24 3.46 19.88 7.69
C ASP A 24 4.02 19.24 6.42
N TRP A 25 3.35 19.48 5.30
CA TRP A 25 3.68 18.89 3.98
C TRP A 25 5.06 19.30 3.48
N ASP A 26 5.57 20.47 3.89
CA ASP A 26 6.87 20.98 3.46
C ASP A 26 8.04 20.32 4.22
N SER A 27 7.76 19.78 5.40
CA SER A 27 8.74 19.06 6.21
C SER A 27 8.80 17.55 5.96
N LEU A 28 7.95 17.01 5.09
CA LEU A 28 7.92 15.58 4.80
C LEU A 28 9.23 15.11 4.17
N THR A 29 9.85 14.10 4.81
CA THR A 29 11.08 13.45 4.37
C THR A 29 10.83 11.96 4.09
N PHE A 30 11.90 11.17 4.02
CA PHE A 30 11.79 9.70 3.96
C PHE A 30 11.44 9.06 5.32
N SER A 31 11.28 9.83 6.38
CA SER A 31 10.81 9.30 7.65
C SER A 31 9.34 8.89 7.57
N LEU A 32 9.00 7.87 8.34
CA LEU A 32 7.63 7.38 8.42
C LEU A 32 6.74 8.45 9.06
N THR A 33 5.72 8.87 8.33
CA THR A 33 4.64 9.70 8.85
C THR A 33 3.40 8.82 8.98
N PRO A 34 2.94 8.51 10.20
CA PRO A 34 1.74 7.70 10.39
C PRO A 34 0.52 8.35 9.75
N THR A 35 -0.36 7.51 9.21
CA THR A 35 -1.68 7.89 8.70
C THR A 35 -2.75 7.33 9.62
N ASP A 36 -4.01 7.74 9.48
CA ASP A 36 -5.09 7.17 10.32
C ASP A 36 -5.44 5.76 9.94
N THR A 37 -5.39 5.48 8.64
CA THR A 37 -5.88 4.23 8.10
C THR A 37 -4.85 3.61 7.16
N MET A 38 -4.95 2.31 7.04
CA MET A 38 -4.23 1.50 6.06
C MET A 38 -5.23 0.64 5.29
N TYR A 39 -4.97 0.40 4.01
CA TYR A 39 -5.65 -0.64 3.26
C TYR A 39 -4.88 -1.95 3.43
N LEU A 40 -5.58 -3.00 3.82
CA LEU A 40 -5.00 -4.31 4.04
C LEU A 40 -5.71 -5.36 3.20
N THR A 41 -4.94 -6.15 2.46
CA THR A 41 -5.41 -7.34 1.77
C THR A 41 -4.40 -8.47 1.93
N GLU A 42 -4.87 -9.69 1.86
CA GLU A 42 -4.08 -10.91 2.09
C GLU A 42 -4.36 -11.93 0.99
N THR A 43 -3.37 -12.76 0.71
CA THR A 43 -3.51 -13.95 -0.14
C THR A 43 -2.59 -15.05 0.34
N SER A 44 -2.94 -16.28 0.05
CA SER A 44 -2.04 -17.43 0.15
C SER A 44 -1.57 -17.88 -1.24
N ALA A 45 -0.61 -18.79 -1.30
CA ALA A 45 -0.04 -19.25 -2.58
C ALA A 45 -1.08 -19.87 -3.54
N ASP A 46 -2.14 -20.45 -2.97
CA ASP A 46 -3.14 -21.22 -3.70
C ASP A 46 -4.49 -20.47 -3.84
N ASP A 47 -4.64 -19.32 -3.18
CA ASP A 47 -5.88 -18.57 -3.15
C ASP A 47 -5.80 -17.28 -3.99
N PRO A 48 -6.91 -16.83 -4.58
CA PRO A 48 -6.96 -15.52 -5.21
C PRO A 48 -6.80 -14.41 -4.16
N TRP A 49 -6.31 -13.25 -4.58
CA TRP A 49 -6.29 -12.06 -3.75
C TRP A 49 -7.71 -11.73 -3.28
N MET A 50 -7.88 -11.66 -1.97
CA MET A 50 -9.15 -11.27 -1.37
C MET A 50 -9.36 -9.76 -1.51
N PRO A 51 -10.61 -9.29 -1.58
CA PRO A 51 -10.88 -7.86 -1.43
C PRO A 51 -10.30 -7.35 -0.12
N GLY A 52 -9.53 -6.28 -0.20
CA GLY A 52 -8.96 -5.65 0.99
C GLY A 52 -9.98 -4.78 1.72
N SER A 53 -9.56 -4.24 2.85
CA SER A 53 -10.37 -3.33 3.64
C SER A 53 -9.52 -2.22 4.27
N LEU A 54 -10.13 -1.06 4.48
CA LEU A 54 -9.54 0.00 5.29
C LEU A 54 -9.61 -0.39 6.76
N ARG A 55 -8.48 -0.24 7.45
CA ARG A 55 -8.33 -0.50 8.89
C ARG A 55 -7.60 0.68 9.55
N PRO A 56 -7.74 0.89 10.86
CA PRO A 56 -6.88 1.82 11.57
C PRO A 56 -5.40 1.46 11.34
N TYR A 57 -4.56 2.48 11.17
CA TYR A 57 -3.12 2.27 11.08
C TYR A 57 -2.59 1.68 12.39
N GLY A 58 -1.79 0.62 12.31
CA GLY A 58 -1.24 -0.02 13.50
C GLY A 58 -0.46 -1.29 13.18
N PRO A 59 -0.08 -2.03 14.21
CA PRO A 59 0.66 -3.28 14.05
C PRO A 59 -0.11 -4.30 13.21
N ILE A 60 0.63 -5.00 12.34
CA ILE A 60 0.13 -6.12 11.55
C ILE A 60 0.66 -7.40 12.18
N PRO A 61 -0.21 -8.32 12.64
CA PRO A 61 0.23 -9.60 13.18
C PRO A 61 0.86 -10.44 12.07
N MET A 62 2.06 -10.96 12.33
CA MET A 62 2.80 -11.81 11.40
C MET A 62 3.29 -13.08 12.10
N SER A 63 3.34 -14.18 11.35
CA SER A 63 4.01 -15.40 11.81
C SER A 63 5.50 -15.13 12.03
N PRO A 64 6.12 -15.65 13.11
CA PRO A 64 7.58 -15.61 13.27
C PRO A 64 8.35 -16.27 12.11
N ALA A 65 7.69 -17.17 11.37
CA ALA A 65 8.23 -17.83 10.18
C ALA A 65 8.01 -17.05 8.89
N ALA A 66 7.48 -15.83 8.95
CA ALA A 66 7.25 -15.01 7.73
C ALA A 66 8.56 -14.78 6.96
N GLY A 67 8.51 -14.94 5.65
CA GLY A 67 9.67 -14.80 4.77
C GLY A 67 10.30 -13.40 4.85
N VAL A 68 9.50 -12.36 5.06
CA VAL A 68 10.01 -10.99 5.23
C VAL A 68 10.88 -10.84 6.48
N ILE A 69 10.54 -11.52 7.57
CA ILE A 69 11.30 -11.46 8.84
C ILE A 69 12.62 -12.21 8.73
N ASN A 70 12.60 -13.42 8.14
CA ASN A 70 13.74 -14.33 8.17
C ASN A 70 14.67 -14.19 6.95
N TYR A 71 14.14 -13.79 5.82
CA TYR A 71 14.84 -13.80 4.53
C TYR A 71 14.76 -12.47 3.78
N GLY A 72 14.12 -11.45 4.36
CA GLY A 72 13.90 -10.19 3.67
C GLY A 72 13.03 -10.32 2.42
N GLN A 73 12.17 -11.34 2.35
CA GLN A 73 11.24 -11.55 1.25
C GLN A 73 10.08 -10.54 1.35
N GLY A 74 10.38 -9.33 0.96
CA GLY A 74 9.45 -8.21 0.98
C GLY A 74 9.78 -7.27 -0.15
N LEU A 75 8.78 -6.56 -0.63
CA LEU A 75 8.97 -5.49 -1.58
C LEU A 75 8.05 -4.32 -1.25
N PHE A 76 8.45 -3.14 -1.64
CA PHE A 76 7.62 -1.95 -1.50
C PHE A 76 7.51 -1.22 -2.83
N GLU A 77 6.46 -0.45 -2.96
CA GLU A 77 6.22 0.42 -4.10
C GLU A 77 5.86 1.82 -3.59
N GLY A 78 6.45 2.84 -4.18
CA GLY A 78 6.20 4.23 -3.85
C GLY A 78 5.58 5.00 -5.01
N MET A 79 4.55 5.78 -4.72
CA MET A 79 3.92 6.69 -5.69
C MET A 79 3.53 7.99 -5.00
N LYS A 80 3.27 9.02 -5.81
CA LYS A 80 2.83 10.33 -5.32
C LYS A 80 1.44 10.64 -5.85
N ALA A 81 0.60 11.16 -4.96
CA ALA A 81 -0.64 11.82 -5.31
C ALA A 81 -0.40 13.33 -5.40
N PHE A 82 -1.05 13.99 -6.33
CA PHE A 82 -0.94 15.43 -6.56
C PHE A 82 -2.31 16.09 -6.44
N ARG A 83 -2.37 17.19 -5.72
CA ARG A 83 -3.57 18.04 -5.70
C ARG A 83 -3.49 19.04 -6.84
N THR A 84 -4.47 19.02 -7.72
CA THR A 84 -4.59 19.98 -8.82
C THR A 84 -5.06 21.34 -8.32
N SER A 85 -4.89 22.40 -9.13
CA SER A 85 -5.44 23.73 -8.85
C SER A 85 -6.97 23.77 -8.73
N LYS A 86 -7.66 22.73 -9.22
CA LYS A 86 -9.11 22.53 -9.09
C LYS A 86 -9.50 21.68 -7.89
N GLY A 87 -8.57 21.39 -6.97
CA GLY A 87 -8.80 20.63 -5.76
C GLY A 87 -8.90 19.10 -5.94
N ARG A 88 -8.75 18.56 -7.16
CA ARG A 88 -8.78 17.12 -7.40
C ARG A 88 -7.45 16.48 -7.01
N VAL A 89 -7.50 15.30 -6.41
CA VAL A 89 -6.34 14.44 -6.20
C VAL A 89 -6.18 13.56 -7.43
N VAL A 90 -4.96 13.48 -7.96
CA VAL A 90 -4.65 12.70 -9.16
C VAL A 90 -3.35 11.93 -8.97
N PHE A 91 -3.28 10.76 -9.59
CA PHE A 91 -2.07 9.95 -9.70
C PHE A 91 -1.53 10.01 -11.14
N PHE A 92 -0.23 9.86 -11.28
CA PHE A 92 0.39 9.80 -12.60
C PHE A 92 0.75 8.34 -12.92
N ARG A 93 0.02 7.73 -13.85
CA ARG A 93 0.24 6.37 -14.36
C ARG A 93 0.40 5.32 -13.24
N PRO A 94 -0.57 5.17 -12.33
CA PRO A 94 -0.48 4.22 -11.22
C PRO A 94 -0.34 2.76 -11.69
N GLU A 95 -0.80 2.44 -12.90
CA GLU A 95 -0.67 1.12 -13.52
C GLU A 95 0.80 0.71 -13.71
N GLU A 96 1.69 1.65 -13.98
CA GLU A 96 3.12 1.35 -14.10
C GLU A 96 3.76 1.01 -12.76
N ASN A 97 3.27 1.60 -11.68
CA ASN A 97 3.64 1.22 -10.31
C ASN A 97 3.18 -0.21 -10.01
N ALA A 98 1.92 -0.54 -10.33
CA ALA A 98 1.38 -1.89 -10.17
C ALA A 98 2.21 -2.92 -10.94
N ARG A 99 2.52 -2.66 -12.20
CA ARG A 99 3.34 -3.56 -13.05
C ARG A 99 4.77 -3.70 -12.53
N ARG A 100 5.37 -2.63 -11.98
CA ARG A 100 6.69 -2.69 -11.37
C ARG A 100 6.67 -3.57 -10.12
N MET A 101 5.65 -3.42 -9.28
CA MET A 101 5.43 -4.27 -8.11
C MET A 101 5.27 -5.74 -8.50
N GLN A 102 4.48 -6.05 -9.53
CA GLN A 102 4.30 -7.42 -10.04
C GLN A 102 5.64 -8.03 -10.48
N ARG A 103 6.45 -7.30 -11.25
CA ARG A 103 7.79 -7.79 -11.66
C ARG A 103 8.71 -8.05 -10.46
N GLY A 104 8.60 -7.24 -9.40
CA GLY A 104 9.33 -7.47 -8.16
C GLY A 104 8.85 -8.73 -7.44
N ALA A 105 7.54 -8.94 -7.35
CA ALA A 105 6.94 -10.12 -6.75
C ALA A 105 7.38 -11.41 -7.47
N ASP A 106 7.35 -11.42 -8.80
CA ASP A 106 7.82 -12.57 -9.60
C ASP A 106 9.27 -12.93 -9.29
N ARG A 107 10.16 -11.94 -9.16
CA ARG A 107 11.57 -12.15 -8.81
C ARG A 107 11.75 -12.77 -7.43
N LEU A 108 10.93 -12.38 -6.48
CA LEU A 108 10.98 -12.86 -5.10
C LEU A 108 10.12 -14.11 -4.88
N LYS A 109 9.48 -14.63 -5.94
CA LYS A 109 8.54 -15.77 -5.84
C LYS A 109 7.40 -15.52 -4.86
N MET A 110 6.92 -14.28 -4.83
CA MET A 110 5.73 -13.87 -4.10
C MET A 110 4.53 -13.85 -5.06
N PRO A 111 3.30 -14.12 -4.58
CA PRO A 111 2.11 -13.94 -5.39
C PRO A 111 2.02 -12.48 -5.89
N PRO A 112 1.98 -12.24 -7.22
CA PRO A 112 1.87 -10.89 -7.74
C PRO A 112 0.50 -10.30 -7.44
N VAL A 113 0.47 -9.04 -7.03
CA VAL A 113 -0.78 -8.31 -6.80
C VAL A 113 -1.43 -8.00 -8.13
N PRO A 114 -2.73 -8.31 -8.33
CA PRO A 114 -3.46 -7.87 -9.51
C PRO A 114 -3.46 -6.33 -9.63
N GLU A 115 -3.35 -5.83 -10.85
CA GLU A 115 -3.37 -4.38 -11.13
C GLU A 115 -4.62 -3.73 -10.56
N SER A 116 -5.80 -4.38 -10.67
CA SER A 116 -7.06 -3.89 -10.12
C SER A 116 -7.00 -3.71 -8.59
N VAL A 117 -6.47 -4.71 -7.87
CA VAL A 117 -6.32 -4.63 -6.41
C VAL A 117 -5.39 -3.50 -6.00
N PHE A 118 -4.31 -3.29 -6.77
CA PHE A 118 -3.40 -2.18 -6.51
C PHE A 118 -4.09 -0.82 -6.72
N ILE A 119 -4.84 -0.67 -7.81
CA ILE A 119 -5.56 0.59 -8.11
C ILE A 119 -6.64 0.84 -7.06
N ASP A 120 -7.47 -0.16 -6.74
CA ASP A 120 -8.51 -0.04 -5.70
C ASP A 120 -7.94 0.40 -4.34
N ALA A 121 -6.71 -0.04 -4.03
CA ALA A 121 -6.06 0.29 -2.77
C ALA A 121 -5.57 1.75 -2.70
N VAL A 122 -5.30 2.39 -3.82
CA VAL A 122 -4.77 3.78 -3.85
C VAL A 122 -5.85 4.82 -4.16
N GLU A 123 -7.01 4.43 -4.70
CA GLU A 123 -8.19 5.28 -4.93
C GLU A 123 -9.07 5.43 -3.68
#